data_ebd33181b7112581c57e44d695c3af56
#
_entry.id   ebd33181b7112581c57e44d695c3af56
#
_cell.length_a   1.000
_cell.length_b   1.000
_cell.length_c   1.000
_cell.angle_alpha   90.00
_cell.angle_beta   90.00
_cell.angle_gamma   90.00
#
_symmetry.space_group_name_H-M   'P 1'
#
loop_
_entity.id
_entity.type
_entity.pdbx_description
1 polymer ?
#
loop_
_entity_poly.entity_id
_entity_poly.type
_entity_poly.pdbx_seq_one_letter_code
_entity_poly.pdbx_strand_id
1 'polypeptide(L)'
;MCVCVFFQDFPCTNAGIGSNLTKSGTVECDASIMDGQSLTFGAVGALKGVRNPIQVASKVLEEEMKGSSTLGLIPPIFLAGEGAFQWAMEHGLTTCPDGDLITERSTQTWQKCKARLQSSQSAVHEHKRCRLENLCDLSNEDDNMDTVGAVCMDTHGHLCAGVSSGGVVYKTPGRIGQAAVYGSGCWATTLEANQVGVACCTSGCGEYLIKTMLANECATLALTKDAVSAVQQGLGDRFLGSTFLSSVEKKLGGVLLLRVEGGAEGANDCTVDLVWGHTTQSMCIGYMAEQDEKPKVRLSRIEKGQQDPLLVEGTVYRLPHR
;
A
#
# COMPACT_ATOMS: atom_id res chain seq x y z
N MET A 1 1.76 8.64 9.60
CA MET A 1 3.18 8.19 9.59
C MET A 1 3.49 7.16 10.68
N CYS A 2 3.25 7.41 11.99
CA CYS A 2 3.63 6.50 13.09
C CYS A 2 3.21 5.03 12.91
N VAL A 3 2.00 4.76 12.41
CA VAL A 3 1.51 3.38 12.23
C VAL A 3 2.35 2.62 11.20
N CYS A 4 2.68 3.23 10.05
CA CYS A 4 3.52 2.57 9.05
C CYS A 4 4.93 2.32 9.57
N VAL A 5 5.53 3.26 10.31
CA VAL A 5 6.86 3.09 10.95
C VAL A 5 6.85 1.88 11.89
N PHE A 6 5.83 1.79 12.75
CA PHE A 6 5.69 0.67 13.68
C PHE A 6 5.68 -0.68 12.95
N PHE A 7 4.88 -0.81 11.89
CA PHE A 7 4.81 -2.06 11.13
C PHE A 7 6.11 -2.38 10.35
N GLN A 8 6.87 -1.39 9.91
CA GLN A 8 8.15 -1.59 9.23
C GLN A 8 9.24 -2.18 10.15
N ASP A 9 9.11 -1.99 11.46
CA ASP A 9 10.00 -2.56 12.47
C ASP A 9 9.64 -4.00 12.84
N PHE A 10 8.51 -4.52 12.36
CA PHE A 10 8.06 -5.88 12.64
C PHE A 10 8.49 -6.85 11.53
N PRO A 11 9.26 -7.90 11.85
CA PRO A 11 9.80 -8.84 10.86
C PRO A 11 8.73 -9.75 10.23
N CYS A 12 7.48 -9.68 10.69
CA CYS A 12 6.34 -10.41 10.10
C CYS A 12 5.66 -9.65 8.95
N THR A 13 6.09 -8.41 8.65
CA THR A 13 5.54 -7.62 7.55
C THR A 13 6.49 -7.60 6.35
N ASN A 14 5.97 -7.20 5.19
CA ASN A 14 6.76 -7.00 3.97
C ASN A 14 6.96 -5.50 3.71
N ALA A 15 7.57 -4.79 4.68
CA ALA A 15 7.71 -3.33 4.57
C ALA A 15 8.82 -2.79 5.51
N GLY A 16 10.07 -3.04 5.24
CA GLY A 16 11.22 -2.71 6.08
C GLY A 16 11.95 -3.98 6.51
N ILE A 17 12.10 -4.24 7.82
CA ILE A 17 12.72 -5.49 8.31
C ILE A 17 11.86 -6.69 7.88
N GLY A 18 12.51 -7.70 7.30
CA GLY A 18 11.85 -8.92 6.86
C GLY A 18 11.19 -8.84 5.49
N SER A 19 11.38 -7.72 4.78
CA SER A 19 10.90 -7.56 3.42
C SER A 19 11.39 -8.64 2.46
N ASN A 20 10.60 -8.90 1.43
CA ASN A 20 10.92 -9.80 0.34
C ASN A 20 12.22 -9.40 -0.36
N LEU A 21 13.05 -10.41 -0.65
CA LEU A 21 14.36 -10.20 -1.28
C LEU A 21 14.25 -10.16 -2.81
N THR A 22 15.12 -9.33 -3.41
CA THR A 22 15.36 -9.29 -4.85
C THR A 22 16.05 -10.58 -5.34
N LYS A 23 16.19 -10.75 -6.65
CA LYS A 23 16.99 -11.85 -7.23
C LYS A 23 18.42 -11.89 -6.70
N SER A 24 18.98 -10.72 -6.32
CA SER A 24 20.33 -10.58 -5.78
C SER A 24 20.41 -10.86 -4.27
N GLY A 25 19.28 -11.19 -3.61
CA GLY A 25 19.25 -11.44 -2.16
C GLY A 25 19.33 -10.18 -1.31
N THR A 26 18.96 -9.01 -1.83
CA THR A 26 18.94 -7.72 -1.14
C THR A 26 17.52 -7.25 -0.88
N VAL A 27 17.33 -6.43 0.16
CA VAL A 27 16.05 -5.72 0.40
C VAL A 27 16.03 -4.42 -0.41
N GLU A 28 14.93 -4.19 -1.12
CA GLU A 28 14.58 -2.93 -1.74
C GLU A 28 13.13 -2.64 -1.41
N CYS A 29 12.86 -1.47 -0.84
CA CYS A 29 11.52 -1.10 -0.41
C CYS A 29 10.96 0.08 -1.20
N ASP A 30 9.64 0.09 -1.29
CA ASP A 30 8.85 1.15 -1.89
C ASP A 30 7.94 1.75 -0.82
N ALA A 31 7.77 3.07 -0.80
CA ALA A 31 6.83 3.72 0.12
C ALA A 31 6.31 5.02 -0.46
N SER A 32 5.09 5.39 -0.09
CA SER A 32 4.54 6.71 -0.36
C SER A 32 3.59 7.17 0.73
N ILE A 33 3.42 8.48 0.81
CA ILE A 33 2.48 9.16 1.70
C ILE A 33 1.86 10.34 0.97
N MET A 34 0.59 10.60 1.22
CA MET A 34 -0.13 11.75 0.67
C MET A 34 -0.89 12.47 1.78
N ASP A 35 -0.73 13.78 1.82
CA ASP A 35 -1.53 14.68 2.65
C ASP A 35 -2.72 15.19 1.86
N GLY A 36 -3.93 14.98 2.40
CA GLY A 36 -5.17 15.32 1.70
C GLY A 36 -5.53 16.79 1.77
N GLN A 37 -4.94 17.57 2.67
CA GLN A 37 -5.20 18.99 2.77
C GLN A 37 -4.35 19.79 1.80
N SER A 38 -3.04 19.59 1.82
CA SER A 38 -2.10 20.26 0.91
C SER A 38 -2.04 19.63 -0.48
N LEU A 39 -2.58 18.41 -0.62
CA LEU A 39 -2.49 17.57 -1.81
C LEU A 39 -1.04 17.22 -2.20
N THR A 40 -0.10 17.35 -1.26
CA THR A 40 1.30 17.01 -1.46
C THR A 40 1.52 15.50 -1.35
N PHE A 41 2.54 15.03 -2.07
CA PHE A 41 2.87 13.61 -2.16
C PHE A 41 4.36 13.38 -2.01
N GLY A 42 4.75 12.40 -1.24
CA GLY A 42 6.15 11.99 -1.13
C GLY A 42 6.30 10.50 -1.34
N ALA A 43 7.27 10.09 -2.16
CA ALA A 43 7.50 8.69 -2.46
C ALA A 43 8.97 8.32 -2.59
N VAL A 44 9.27 7.07 -2.28
CA VAL A 44 10.55 6.43 -2.56
C VAL A 44 10.35 5.04 -3.17
N GLY A 45 11.18 4.68 -4.14
CA GLY A 45 11.12 3.38 -4.80
C GLY A 45 12.48 2.70 -4.87
N ALA A 46 12.49 1.37 -4.80
CA ALA A 46 13.69 0.54 -4.82
C ALA A 46 14.78 1.02 -3.82
N LEU A 47 14.35 1.53 -2.67
CA LEU A 47 15.23 2.10 -1.63
C LEU A 47 15.91 0.99 -0.84
N LYS A 48 17.25 1.07 -0.70
CA LYS A 48 18.09 0.20 0.12
C LYS A 48 18.60 0.92 1.36
N GLY A 49 19.06 0.16 2.35
CA GLY A 49 19.85 0.69 3.46
C GLY A 49 19.08 1.65 4.38
N VAL A 50 17.76 1.64 4.34
CA VAL A 50 16.91 2.43 5.23
C VAL A 50 15.87 1.53 5.90
N ARG A 51 15.84 1.58 7.24
CA ARG A 51 14.95 0.75 8.05
C ARG A 51 13.47 1.07 7.84
N ASN A 52 13.15 2.37 7.76
CA ASN A 52 11.79 2.87 7.66
C ASN A 52 11.60 3.71 6.37
N PRO A 53 11.36 3.09 5.22
CA PRO A 53 11.16 3.79 3.94
C PRO A 53 10.10 4.88 3.98
N ILE A 54 9.04 4.70 4.78
CA ILE A 54 7.97 5.70 4.94
C ILE A 54 8.46 7.02 5.54
N GLN A 55 9.53 7.00 6.34
CA GLN A 55 10.12 8.24 6.89
C GLN A 55 10.80 9.04 5.79
N VAL A 56 11.44 8.37 4.81
CA VAL A 56 12.03 9.05 3.66
C VAL A 56 10.92 9.64 2.78
N ALA A 57 9.86 8.87 2.50
CA ALA A 57 8.70 9.37 1.75
C ALA A 57 8.04 10.58 2.45
N SER A 58 7.90 10.53 3.78
CA SER A 58 7.39 11.67 4.57
C SER A 58 8.30 12.89 4.48
N LYS A 59 9.62 12.69 4.50
CA LYS A 59 10.57 13.80 4.37
C LYS A 59 10.53 14.42 2.97
N VAL A 60 10.34 13.61 1.91
CA VAL A 60 10.13 14.11 0.54
C VAL A 60 8.86 14.97 0.48
N LEU A 61 7.75 14.51 1.08
CA LEU A 61 6.51 15.29 1.17
C LEU A 61 6.72 16.61 1.93
N GLU A 62 7.45 16.60 3.06
CA GLU A 62 7.75 17.83 3.81
C GLU A 62 8.55 18.85 2.97
N GLU A 63 9.48 18.39 2.13
CA GLU A 63 10.23 19.28 1.24
C GLU A 63 9.33 19.82 0.11
N GLU A 64 8.41 19.01 -0.43
CA GLU A 64 7.40 19.51 -1.39
C GLU A 64 6.52 20.60 -0.78
N MET A 65 6.06 20.42 0.47
CA MET A 65 5.24 21.42 1.18
C MET A 65 5.94 22.78 1.34
N LYS A 66 7.27 22.82 1.36
CA LYS A 66 8.02 24.09 1.40
C LYS A 66 7.96 24.86 0.09
N GLY A 67 7.55 24.20 -1.03
CA GLY A 67 7.49 24.77 -2.35
C GLY A 67 8.86 24.96 -3.01
N SER A 68 8.87 25.66 -4.13
CA SER A 68 10.09 25.93 -4.90
C SER A 68 11.11 26.74 -4.10
N SER A 69 12.40 26.41 -4.25
CA SER A 69 13.48 27.16 -3.65
C SER A 69 13.58 28.60 -4.20
N THR A 70 14.37 29.46 -3.54
CA THR A 70 14.64 30.84 -4.00
C THR A 70 15.23 30.93 -5.41
N LEU A 71 15.82 29.83 -5.90
CA LEU A 71 16.36 29.71 -7.26
C LEU A 71 15.34 29.10 -8.25
N GLY A 72 14.09 28.85 -7.84
CA GLY A 72 13.04 28.27 -8.68
C GLY A 72 13.19 26.76 -8.90
N LEU A 73 14.02 26.05 -8.11
CA LEU A 73 14.13 24.59 -8.18
C LEU A 73 12.87 23.96 -7.59
N ILE A 74 12.24 23.07 -8.36
CA ILE A 74 11.07 22.30 -7.95
C ILE A 74 11.53 21.14 -7.08
N PRO A 75 10.98 20.97 -5.85
CA PRO A 75 11.32 19.84 -5.01
C PRO A 75 10.86 18.51 -5.64
N PRO A 76 11.60 17.42 -5.43
CA PRO A 76 11.15 16.12 -5.91
C PRO A 76 9.93 15.64 -5.10
N ILE A 77 9.00 14.95 -5.78
CA ILE A 77 7.91 14.21 -5.13
C ILE A 77 8.17 12.71 -5.10
N PHE A 78 9.17 12.24 -5.85
CA PHE A 78 9.54 10.84 -5.95
C PHE A 78 11.05 10.68 -6.17
N LEU A 79 11.69 9.90 -5.31
CA LEU A 79 13.10 9.54 -5.40
C LEU A 79 13.25 8.02 -5.49
N ALA A 80 14.30 7.51 -6.16
CA ALA A 80 14.48 6.07 -6.35
C ALA A 80 15.93 5.63 -6.17
N GLY A 81 16.11 4.37 -5.73
CA GLY A 81 17.37 3.66 -5.67
C GLY A 81 18.45 4.38 -4.88
N GLU A 82 19.67 4.39 -5.42
CA GLU A 82 20.85 5.00 -4.80
C GLU A 82 20.67 6.51 -4.55
N GLY A 83 20.02 7.22 -5.49
CA GLY A 83 19.75 8.66 -5.32
C GLY A 83 18.84 8.94 -4.12
N ALA A 84 17.84 8.10 -3.88
CA ALA A 84 16.97 8.21 -2.71
C ALA A 84 17.74 7.93 -1.40
N PHE A 85 18.67 6.97 -1.40
CA PHE A 85 19.51 6.66 -0.24
C PHE A 85 20.46 7.83 0.10
N GLN A 86 21.16 8.39 -0.88
CA GLN A 86 22.05 9.53 -0.69
C GLN A 86 21.27 10.74 -0.17
N TRP A 87 20.13 11.01 -0.77
CA TRP A 87 19.24 12.10 -0.35
C TRP A 87 18.76 11.90 1.10
N ALA A 88 18.43 10.68 1.50
CA ALA A 88 18.02 10.37 2.87
C ALA A 88 19.15 10.67 3.88
N MET A 89 20.40 10.32 3.56
CA MET A 89 21.56 10.65 4.40
C MET A 89 21.78 12.16 4.52
N GLU A 90 21.69 12.89 3.41
CA GLU A 90 21.84 14.36 3.38
C GLU A 90 20.77 15.07 4.23
N HIS A 91 19.60 14.46 4.39
CA HIS A 91 18.49 14.98 5.20
C HIS A 91 18.44 14.40 6.62
N GLY A 92 19.52 13.72 7.06
CA GLY A 92 19.69 13.25 8.44
C GLY A 92 18.79 12.07 8.82
N LEU A 93 18.30 11.29 7.83
CA LEU A 93 17.49 10.10 8.10
C LEU A 93 18.37 8.90 8.46
N THR A 94 17.86 8.04 9.33
CA THR A 94 18.60 6.88 9.84
C THR A 94 18.76 5.82 8.74
N THR A 95 20.01 5.51 8.41
CA THR A 95 20.39 4.43 7.52
C THR A 95 20.86 3.20 8.30
N CYS A 96 20.88 2.04 7.66
CA CYS A 96 21.37 0.79 8.22
C CYS A 96 22.12 -0.03 7.16
N PRO A 97 23.00 -0.96 7.56
CA PRO A 97 23.54 -1.96 6.64
C PRO A 97 22.43 -2.77 5.97
N ASP A 98 22.60 -3.11 4.69
CA ASP A 98 21.58 -3.88 3.92
C ASP A 98 21.22 -5.21 4.61
N GLY A 99 22.17 -5.84 5.29
CA GLY A 99 21.98 -7.09 6.01
C GLY A 99 21.01 -7.01 7.20
N ASP A 100 20.88 -5.84 7.82
CA ASP A 100 20.06 -5.66 9.02
C ASP A 100 18.55 -5.77 8.73
N LEU A 101 18.16 -5.64 7.46
CA LEU A 101 16.77 -5.77 7.01
C LEU A 101 16.41 -7.21 6.63
N ILE A 102 17.41 -8.09 6.50
CA ILE A 102 17.23 -9.49 6.07
C ILE A 102 16.95 -10.35 7.29
N THR A 103 15.88 -11.13 7.23
CA THR A 103 15.51 -12.10 8.27
C THR A 103 15.71 -13.53 7.79
N GLU A 104 15.77 -14.48 8.72
CA GLU A 104 15.79 -15.90 8.38
C GLU A 104 14.55 -16.29 7.55
N ARG A 105 13.37 -15.79 7.89
CA ARG A 105 12.12 -16.01 7.16
C ARG A 105 12.20 -15.50 5.73
N SER A 106 12.64 -14.27 5.50
CA SER A 106 12.76 -13.71 4.15
C SER A 106 13.81 -14.48 3.30
N THR A 107 14.88 -14.94 3.93
CA THR A 107 15.90 -15.80 3.30
C THR A 107 15.32 -17.16 2.90
N GLN A 108 14.58 -17.82 3.78
CA GLN A 108 13.94 -19.11 3.49
C GLN A 108 12.92 -18.99 2.34
N THR A 109 12.08 -17.96 2.35
CA THR A 109 11.12 -17.67 1.28
C THR A 109 11.82 -17.44 -0.06
N TRP A 110 12.92 -16.67 -0.06
CA TRP A 110 13.75 -16.44 -1.24
C TRP A 110 14.37 -17.75 -1.79
N GLN A 111 14.92 -18.61 -0.90
CA GLN A 111 15.52 -19.89 -1.28
C GLN A 111 14.47 -20.83 -1.89
N LYS A 112 13.28 -20.93 -1.29
CA LYS A 112 12.15 -21.72 -1.82
C LYS A 112 11.77 -21.25 -3.24
N CYS A 113 11.63 -19.92 -3.44
CA CYS A 113 11.31 -19.35 -4.73
C CYS A 113 12.39 -19.65 -5.78
N LYS A 114 13.67 -19.45 -5.43
CA LYS A 114 14.83 -19.75 -6.30
C LYS A 114 14.87 -21.22 -6.72
N ALA A 115 14.67 -22.15 -5.79
CA ALA A 115 14.68 -23.58 -6.08
C ALA A 115 13.52 -23.98 -7.03
N ARG A 116 12.31 -23.44 -6.83
CA ARG A 116 11.16 -23.66 -7.73
C ARG A 116 11.44 -23.17 -9.15
N LEU A 117 12.01 -21.98 -9.30
CA LEU A 117 12.36 -21.44 -10.61
C LEU A 117 13.41 -22.30 -11.33
N GLN A 118 14.43 -22.78 -10.61
CA GLN A 118 15.45 -23.67 -11.16
C GLN A 118 14.85 -25.01 -11.63
N SER A 119 13.97 -25.60 -10.83
CA SER A 119 13.27 -26.84 -11.19
C SER A 119 12.39 -26.67 -12.42
N SER A 120 11.67 -25.54 -12.53
CA SER A 120 10.83 -25.23 -13.69
C SER A 120 11.65 -25.03 -14.97
N GLN A 121 12.83 -24.42 -14.89
CA GLN A 121 13.73 -24.27 -16.05
C GLN A 121 14.28 -25.60 -16.54
N SER A 122 14.59 -26.53 -15.64
CA SER A 122 15.04 -27.88 -15.99
C SER A 122 13.93 -28.70 -16.67
N ALA A 123 12.67 -28.53 -16.24
CA ALA A 123 11.50 -29.23 -16.82
C ALA A 123 11.11 -28.69 -18.20
N VAL A 124 11.43 -27.45 -18.55
CA VAL A 124 11.17 -26.86 -19.89
C VAL A 124 12.08 -27.48 -20.96
N HIS A 125 13.25 -28.01 -20.59
CA HIS A 125 14.11 -28.77 -21.52
C HIS A 125 13.55 -30.17 -21.85
N GLU A 126 12.59 -30.69 -21.08
CA GLU A 126 11.96 -32.01 -21.27
C GLU A 126 10.51 -31.94 -21.81
N HIS A 127 10.19 -31.14 -22.81
CA HIS A 127 8.95 -31.18 -23.59
C HIS A 127 7.63 -31.26 -22.75
N LYS A 128 7.43 -30.45 -21.71
CA LYS A 128 6.08 -30.15 -21.19
C LYS A 128 5.96 -28.65 -20.96
N ARG A 129 5.03 -28.00 -21.70
CA ARG A 129 4.51 -26.68 -21.39
C ARG A 129 3.90 -26.71 -19.98
N CYS A 130 4.73 -26.57 -18.94
CA CYS A 130 4.25 -26.15 -17.66
C CYS A 130 3.81 -24.68 -17.80
N ARG A 131 2.53 -24.37 -17.69
CA ARG A 131 2.07 -23.01 -17.38
C ARG A 131 2.83 -22.59 -16.14
N LEU A 132 3.65 -21.56 -16.25
CA LEU A 132 4.18 -20.84 -15.10
C LEU A 132 2.97 -20.29 -14.34
N GLU A 133 2.56 -20.99 -13.31
CA GLU A 133 1.68 -20.43 -12.30
C GLU A 133 2.31 -19.12 -11.84
N ASN A 134 1.52 -18.06 -11.79
CA ASN A 134 1.99 -16.72 -11.48
C ASN A 134 2.87 -16.74 -10.23
N LEU A 135 4.00 -16.02 -10.23
CA LEU A 135 4.89 -15.88 -9.08
C LEU A 135 4.17 -15.40 -7.81
N CYS A 136 2.99 -14.78 -7.97
CA CYS A 136 2.08 -14.45 -6.86
C CYS A 136 1.48 -15.70 -6.17
N ASP A 137 1.43 -16.87 -6.85
CA ASP A 137 1.00 -18.15 -6.28
C ASP A 137 2.14 -18.93 -5.61
N LEU A 138 3.40 -18.44 -5.69
CA LEU A 138 4.55 -19.08 -5.05
C LEU A 138 4.62 -18.89 -3.54
N SER A 139 3.81 -17.99 -2.99
CA SER A 139 3.59 -17.92 -1.56
C SER A 139 2.63 -19.04 -1.15
N ASN A 140 3.12 -20.06 -0.45
CA ASN A 140 2.25 -20.97 0.30
C ASN A 140 1.39 -20.15 1.24
N GLU A 141 0.19 -20.62 1.56
CA GLU A 141 -0.81 -19.97 2.44
C GLU A 141 -0.23 -19.42 3.76
N ASP A 142 0.93 -19.90 4.20
CA ASP A 142 1.61 -19.53 5.45
C ASP A 142 2.74 -18.48 5.30
N ASP A 143 3.19 -18.14 4.09
CA ASP A 143 4.37 -17.27 3.86
C ASP A 143 3.99 -15.88 3.28
N ASN A 144 2.71 -15.52 3.24
CA ASN A 144 2.24 -14.23 2.72
C ASN A 144 2.66 -13.09 3.65
N MET A 145 3.71 -12.37 3.25
CA MET A 145 4.06 -11.09 3.86
C MET A 145 3.41 -9.98 3.07
N ASP A 146 2.51 -9.25 3.73
CA ASP A 146 1.69 -8.24 3.09
C ASP A 146 2.31 -6.85 3.19
N THR A 147 2.03 -6.03 2.18
CA THR A 147 2.19 -4.59 2.19
C THR A 147 1.50 -3.99 3.42
N VAL A 148 2.12 -3.02 4.06
CA VAL A 148 1.50 -2.26 5.14
C VAL A 148 0.98 -0.93 4.61
N GLY A 149 -0.20 -0.53 5.08
CA GLY A 149 -0.82 0.73 4.72
C GLY A 149 -1.58 1.32 5.90
N ALA A 150 -1.76 2.62 5.89
CA ALA A 150 -2.54 3.33 6.89
C ALA A 150 -3.32 4.48 6.25
N VAL A 151 -4.52 4.70 6.76
CA VAL A 151 -5.34 5.88 6.51
C VAL A 151 -5.66 6.52 7.85
N CYS A 152 -5.67 7.83 7.93
CA CYS A 152 -5.98 8.52 9.17
C CYS A 152 -6.69 9.85 8.93
N MET A 153 -7.42 10.29 9.95
CA MET A 153 -7.99 11.61 10.09
C MET A 153 -7.49 12.22 11.40
N ASP A 154 -7.04 13.44 11.38
CA ASP A 154 -6.67 14.17 12.59
C ASP A 154 -7.88 14.84 13.27
N THR A 155 -7.63 15.52 14.40
CA THR A 155 -8.68 16.24 15.16
C THR A 155 -9.25 17.45 14.42
N HIS A 156 -8.64 17.89 13.32
CA HIS A 156 -9.10 18.98 12.47
C HIS A 156 -9.82 18.49 11.21
N GLY A 157 -9.98 17.16 11.06
CA GLY A 157 -10.60 16.54 9.89
C GLY A 157 -9.67 16.39 8.69
N HIS A 158 -8.35 16.68 8.83
CA HIS A 158 -7.39 16.48 7.76
C HIS A 158 -7.13 14.99 7.56
N LEU A 159 -7.11 14.58 6.31
CA LEU A 159 -6.92 13.19 5.92
C LEU A 159 -5.52 12.94 5.39
N CYS A 160 -4.97 11.79 5.71
CA CYS A 160 -3.68 11.34 5.21
C CYS A 160 -3.72 9.84 4.92
N ALA A 161 -3.00 9.43 3.88
CA ALA A 161 -2.80 8.01 3.55
C ALA A 161 -1.33 7.71 3.30
N GLY A 162 -0.89 6.52 3.69
CA GLY A 162 0.48 6.08 3.44
C GLY A 162 0.55 4.58 3.25
N VAL A 163 1.56 4.13 2.51
CA VAL A 163 1.78 2.72 2.21
C VAL A 163 3.27 2.42 2.10
N SER A 164 3.67 1.21 2.48
CA SER A 164 5.04 0.73 2.33
C SER A 164 5.09 -0.76 2.03
N SER A 165 6.03 -1.18 1.18
CA SER A 165 6.16 -2.57 0.74
C SER A 165 7.57 -2.92 0.31
N GLY A 166 8.01 -4.15 0.62
CA GLY A 166 9.17 -4.78 -0.02
C GLY A 166 8.85 -5.39 -1.39
N GLY A 167 7.61 -5.28 -1.87
CA GLY A 167 7.19 -5.83 -3.15
C GLY A 167 7.18 -7.36 -3.21
N VAL A 168 7.15 -7.92 -4.42
CA VAL A 168 7.09 -9.38 -4.64
C VAL A 168 8.43 -10.05 -4.37
N VAL A 169 8.38 -11.31 -3.92
CA VAL A 169 9.58 -12.12 -3.70
C VAL A 169 10.33 -12.36 -5.01
N TYR A 170 11.67 -12.41 -4.95
CA TYR A 170 12.54 -12.67 -6.09
C TYR A 170 12.41 -11.65 -7.25
N LYS A 171 11.96 -10.43 -6.93
CA LYS A 171 11.84 -9.33 -7.90
C LYS A 171 13.19 -8.98 -8.53
N THR A 172 13.16 -8.45 -9.74
CA THR A 172 14.35 -7.87 -10.37
C THR A 172 14.80 -6.65 -9.57
N PRO A 173 16.11 -6.49 -9.27
CA PRO A 173 16.61 -5.26 -8.65
C PRO A 173 16.16 -4.01 -9.42
N GLY A 174 15.72 -2.99 -8.69
CA GLY A 174 15.15 -1.78 -9.28
C GLY A 174 13.66 -1.88 -9.67
N ARG A 175 13.00 -3.05 -9.51
CA ARG A 175 11.55 -3.16 -9.71
C ARG A 175 10.81 -2.37 -8.63
N ILE A 176 9.91 -1.49 -9.06
CA ILE A 176 9.06 -0.66 -8.21
C ILE A 176 7.62 -1.21 -8.25
N GLY A 177 7.03 -1.42 -7.05
CA GLY A 177 5.64 -1.79 -6.86
C GLY A 177 4.72 -0.57 -6.66
N GLN A 178 3.43 -0.85 -6.45
CA GLN A 178 2.42 0.19 -6.28
C GLN A 178 2.70 1.14 -5.10
N ALA A 179 3.39 0.67 -4.07
CA ALA A 179 3.59 1.43 -2.84
C ALA A 179 4.35 2.76 -3.04
N ALA A 180 5.12 2.91 -4.14
CA ALA A 180 5.78 4.16 -4.50
C ALA A 180 5.04 4.95 -5.59
N VAL A 181 4.02 4.38 -6.24
CA VAL A 181 3.44 4.97 -7.45
C VAL A 181 2.22 5.81 -7.11
N TYR A 182 2.26 7.08 -7.53
CA TYR A 182 1.20 8.06 -7.37
C TYR A 182 -0.16 7.52 -7.85
N GLY A 183 -1.18 7.62 -7.01
CA GLY A 183 -2.53 7.15 -7.32
C GLY A 183 -2.73 5.63 -7.27
N SER A 184 -1.66 4.84 -7.08
CA SER A 184 -1.74 3.37 -7.06
C SER A 184 -1.61 2.78 -5.67
N GLY A 185 -0.67 3.29 -4.87
CA GLY A 185 -0.40 2.81 -3.53
C GLY A 185 -1.27 3.48 -2.47
N CYS A 186 -1.32 4.81 -2.48
CA CYS A 186 -2.18 5.58 -1.59
C CYS A 186 -2.77 6.81 -2.29
N TRP A 187 -3.82 7.35 -1.70
CA TRP A 187 -4.48 8.59 -2.12
C TRP A 187 -5.15 9.26 -0.92
N ALA A 188 -5.07 10.59 -0.84
CA ALA A 188 -5.82 11.35 0.16
C ALA A 188 -6.28 12.69 -0.43
N THR A 189 -7.52 13.08 -0.12
CA THR A 189 -8.10 14.38 -0.43
C THR A 189 -9.01 14.82 0.69
N THR A 190 -8.79 16.04 1.18
CA THR A 190 -9.69 16.72 2.09
C THR A 190 -10.36 17.83 1.30
N LEU A 191 -11.64 17.69 0.98
CA LEU A 191 -12.36 18.67 0.17
C LEU A 191 -13.22 19.56 1.08
N GLU A 192 -12.83 20.82 1.21
CA GLU A 192 -13.58 21.81 2.01
C GLU A 192 -14.97 22.11 1.42
N ALA A 193 -15.07 22.20 0.08
CA ALA A 193 -16.28 22.66 -0.59
C ALA A 193 -17.42 21.64 -0.64
N ASN A 194 -17.14 20.32 -0.61
CA ASN A 194 -18.15 19.26 -0.77
C ASN A 194 -18.41 18.49 0.53
N GLN A 195 -17.78 18.88 1.62
CA GLN A 195 -17.89 18.19 2.91
C GLN A 195 -17.56 16.68 2.86
N VAL A 196 -16.89 16.21 1.83
CA VAL A 196 -16.45 14.82 1.68
C VAL A 196 -14.94 14.77 1.54
N GLY A 197 -14.29 14.08 2.47
CA GLY A 197 -12.88 13.74 2.40
C GLY A 197 -12.68 12.24 2.24
N VAL A 198 -11.58 11.84 1.60
CA VAL A 198 -11.25 10.42 1.36
C VAL A 198 -9.78 10.18 1.59
N ALA A 199 -9.44 9.09 2.28
CA ALA A 199 -8.09 8.54 2.33
C ALA A 199 -8.13 7.05 1.96
N CYS A 200 -7.19 6.59 1.13
CA CYS A 200 -7.19 5.23 0.61
C CYS A 200 -5.76 4.69 0.52
N CYS A 201 -5.57 3.41 0.83
CA CYS A 201 -4.33 2.70 0.54
C CYS A 201 -4.61 1.28 0.03
N THR A 202 -3.66 0.70 -0.71
CA THR A 202 -3.83 -0.57 -1.41
C THR A 202 -2.73 -1.57 -1.10
N SER A 203 -3.07 -2.85 -1.16
CA SER A 203 -2.17 -4.00 -1.07
C SER A 203 -2.49 -5.01 -2.18
N GLY A 204 -1.50 -5.78 -2.63
CA GLY A 204 -1.70 -6.82 -3.65
C GLY A 204 -0.58 -6.90 -4.68
N CYS A 205 -0.90 -7.40 -5.89
CA CYS A 205 0.07 -7.45 -6.98
C CYS A 205 0.31 -6.05 -7.56
N GLY A 206 1.51 -5.51 -7.31
CA GLY A 206 1.86 -4.12 -7.62
C GLY A 206 1.60 -3.71 -9.06
N GLU A 207 1.96 -4.56 -10.02
CA GLU A 207 1.78 -4.30 -11.45
C GLU A 207 0.29 -4.15 -11.84
N TYR A 208 -0.60 -4.88 -11.15
CA TYR A 208 -2.04 -4.82 -11.42
C TYR A 208 -2.64 -3.56 -10.82
N LEU A 209 -2.22 -3.20 -9.60
CA LEU A 209 -2.66 -2.00 -8.91
C LEU A 209 -2.18 -0.72 -9.63
N ILE A 210 -0.96 -0.74 -10.21
CA ILE A 210 -0.42 0.35 -11.02
C ILE A 210 -1.24 0.52 -12.30
N LYS A 211 -1.49 -0.57 -13.05
CA LYS A 211 -2.26 -0.50 -14.31
C LYS A 211 -3.68 0.01 -14.12
N THR A 212 -4.23 -0.14 -12.94
CA THR A 212 -5.60 0.28 -12.63
C THR A 212 -5.68 1.55 -11.79
N MET A 213 -4.55 2.11 -11.33
CA MET A 213 -4.48 3.27 -10.43
C MET A 213 -5.46 3.14 -9.25
N LEU A 214 -5.50 1.95 -8.63
CA LEU A 214 -6.62 1.50 -7.82
C LEU A 214 -6.93 2.42 -6.63
N ALA A 215 -5.91 3.00 -5.96
CA ALA A 215 -6.13 3.90 -4.83
C ALA A 215 -6.89 5.18 -5.27
N ASN A 216 -6.48 5.78 -6.38
CA ASN A 216 -7.14 6.96 -6.94
C ASN A 216 -8.55 6.65 -7.46
N GLU A 217 -8.75 5.52 -8.15
CA GLU A 217 -10.06 5.11 -8.65
C GLU A 217 -11.06 4.91 -7.51
N CYS A 218 -10.68 4.19 -6.44
CA CYS A 218 -11.55 4.00 -5.27
C CYS A 218 -11.85 5.33 -4.56
N ALA A 219 -10.84 6.18 -4.38
CA ALA A 219 -11.01 7.49 -3.77
C ALA A 219 -11.94 8.39 -4.60
N THR A 220 -11.76 8.45 -5.91
CA THR A 220 -12.61 9.22 -6.83
C THR A 220 -14.07 8.76 -6.79
N LEU A 221 -14.30 7.45 -6.77
CA LEU A 221 -15.65 6.88 -6.62
C LEU A 221 -16.28 7.27 -5.29
N ALA A 222 -15.52 7.29 -4.20
CA ALA A 222 -16.01 7.63 -2.87
C ALA A 222 -16.37 9.11 -2.67
N LEU A 223 -15.94 10.01 -3.56
CA LEU A 223 -16.39 11.41 -3.54
C LEU A 223 -17.88 11.57 -3.92
N THR A 224 -18.43 10.62 -4.69
CA THR A 224 -19.79 10.70 -5.23
C THR A 224 -20.69 9.55 -4.80
N LYS A 225 -20.12 8.52 -4.17
CA LYS A 225 -20.83 7.31 -3.71
C LYS A 225 -20.55 7.09 -2.22
N ASP A 226 -21.39 6.27 -1.57
CA ASP A 226 -21.03 5.73 -0.26
C ASP A 226 -19.78 4.87 -0.33
N ALA A 227 -19.08 4.73 0.80
CA ALA A 227 -17.77 4.08 0.87
C ALA A 227 -17.80 2.60 0.45
N VAL A 228 -18.87 1.86 0.78
CA VAL A 228 -19.02 0.45 0.44
C VAL A 228 -19.20 0.29 -1.06
N SER A 229 -20.11 1.04 -1.68
CA SER A 229 -20.33 1.06 -3.14
C SER A 229 -19.08 1.48 -3.90
N ALA A 230 -18.31 2.45 -3.38
CA ALA A 230 -17.07 2.92 -4.00
C ALA A 230 -15.99 1.82 -4.01
N VAL A 231 -15.76 1.12 -2.89
CA VAL A 231 -14.80 0.02 -2.80
C VAL A 231 -15.26 -1.17 -3.64
N GLN A 232 -16.56 -1.50 -3.60
CA GLN A 232 -17.13 -2.59 -4.38
C GLN A 232 -16.98 -2.35 -5.89
N GLN A 233 -17.30 -1.14 -6.37
CA GLN A 233 -17.12 -0.78 -7.77
C GLN A 233 -15.65 -0.66 -8.17
N GLY A 234 -14.80 -0.09 -7.31
CA GLY A 234 -13.36 0.02 -7.54
C GLY A 234 -12.70 -1.34 -7.73
N LEU A 235 -12.96 -2.28 -6.83
CA LEU A 235 -12.43 -3.64 -6.94
C LEU A 235 -13.16 -4.49 -8.00
N GLY A 236 -14.49 -4.40 -8.11
CA GLY A 236 -15.27 -5.17 -9.07
C GLY A 236 -15.07 -4.71 -10.51
N ASP A 237 -15.43 -3.46 -10.82
CA ASP A 237 -15.45 -2.97 -12.18
C ASP A 237 -14.06 -2.49 -12.64
N ARG A 238 -13.37 -1.68 -11.80
CA ARG A 238 -12.12 -1.03 -12.19
C ARG A 238 -10.90 -1.95 -12.09
N PHE A 239 -10.91 -2.91 -11.17
CA PHE A 239 -9.80 -3.86 -10.98
C PHE A 239 -10.11 -5.23 -11.60
N LEU A 240 -11.09 -5.99 -11.09
CA LEU A 240 -11.43 -7.31 -11.62
C LEU A 240 -11.93 -7.25 -13.07
N GLY A 241 -12.79 -6.28 -13.38
CA GLY A 241 -13.34 -6.04 -14.72
C GLY A 241 -12.41 -5.28 -15.68
N SER A 242 -11.22 -4.87 -15.23
CA SER A 242 -10.32 -4.05 -16.04
C SER A 242 -9.85 -4.75 -17.31
N THR A 243 -9.94 -4.05 -18.45
CA THR A 243 -9.40 -4.51 -19.73
C THR A 243 -7.87 -4.61 -19.72
N PHE A 244 -7.17 -3.80 -18.91
CA PHE A 244 -5.72 -3.89 -18.73
C PHE A 244 -5.27 -5.19 -18.06
N LEU A 245 -6.19 -5.90 -17.41
CA LEU A 245 -5.94 -7.15 -16.70
C LEU A 245 -6.67 -8.34 -17.33
N SER A 246 -7.12 -8.23 -18.58
CA SER A 246 -7.90 -9.27 -19.27
C SER A 246 -7.17 -10.60 -19.42
N SER A 247 -5.82 -10.58 -19.51
CA SER A 247 -4.97 -11.78 -19.60
C SER A 247 -4.57 -12.37 -18.24
N VAL A 248 -4.98 -11.73 -17.14
CA VAL A 248 -4.59 -12.14 -15.77
C VAL A 248 -5.67 -13.05 -15.20
N GLU A 249 -5.32 -14.29 -14.85
CA GLU A 249 -6.25 -15.26 -14.26
C GLU A 249 -6.60 -14.91 -12.80
N LYS A 250 -5.58 -14.66 -11.97
CA LYS A 250 -5.75 -14.29 -10.56
C LYS A 250 -5.38 -12.83 -10.34
N LYS A 251 -6.38 -12.04 -10.03
CA LYS A 251 -6.23 -10.60 -9.78
C LYS A 251 -6.28 -10.36 -8.27
N LEU A 252 -5.10 -10.26 -7.65
CA LEU A 252 -4.94 -10.10 -6.20
C LEU A 252 -4.79 -8.62 -5.85
N GLY A 253 -5.76 -8.09 -5.12
CA GLY A 253 -5.79 -6.70 -4.66
C GLY A 253 -6.59 -6.53 -3.39
N GLY A 254 -6.25 -5.53 -2.61
CA GLY A 254 -6.96 -5.11 -1.40
C GLY A 254 -6.91 -3.60 -1.25
N VAL A 255 -7.94 -3.05 -0.63
CA VAL A 255 -8.17 -1.63 -0.42
C VAL A 255 -8.57 -1.41 1.03
N LEU A 256 -7.99 -0.39 1.67
CA LEU A 256 -8.48 0.21 2.90
C LEU A 256 -8.84 1.66 2.59
N LEU A 257 -10.09 2.05 2.83
CA LEU A 257 -10.64 3.35 2.50
C LEU A 257 -11.31 3.97 3.72
N LEU A 258 -10.98 5.23 3.99
CA LEU A 258 -11.63 6.10 4.97
C LEU A 258 -12.36 7.19 4.20
N ARG A 259 -13.68 7.31 4.38
CA ARG A 259 -14.50 8.37 3.83
C ARG A 259 -15.10 9.17 4.97
N VAL A 260 -14.97 10.47 4.89
CA VAL A 260 -15.52 11.40 5.88
C VAL A 260 -16.53 12.30 5.20
N GLU A 261 -17.72 12.40 5.77
CA GLU A 261 -18.79 13.27 5.28
C GLU A 261 -19.28 14.14 6.44
N GLY A 262 -19.23 15.45 6.25
CA GLY A 262 -19.78 16.40 7.22
C GLY A 262 -21.29 16.22 7.38
N GLY A 263 -21.81 16.52 8.56
CA GLY A 263 -23.24 16.53 8.82
C GLY A 263 -23.97 17.55 7.97
N ALA A 264 -25.32 17.44 7.88
CA ALA A 264 -26.16 18.43 7.23
C ALA A 264 -25.94 19.84 7.84
N GLU A 265 -26.24 20.88 7.06
CA GLU A 265 -26.08 22.29 7.48
C GLU A 265 -26.65 22.51 8.89
N GLY A 266 -25.76 22.85 9.87
CA GLY A 266 -26.12 23.01 11.28
C GLY A 266 -25.91 21.76 12.17
N ALA A 267 -25.48 20.63 11.65
CA ALA A 267 -25.10 19.47 12.46
C ALA A 267 -23.62 19.58 12.91
N ASN A 268 -23.38 19.35 14.21
CA ASN A 268 -22.03 19.36 14.80
C ASN A 268 -21.38 17.96 14.78
N ASP A 269 -21.72 17.11 13.83
CA ASP A 269 -21.18 15.76 13.70
C ASP A 269 -20.73 15.46 12.26
N CYS A 270 -19.80 14.54 12.11
CA CYS A 270 -19.43 13.97 10.83
C CYS A 270 -19.58 12.44 10.87
N THR A 271 -19.91 11.87 9.73
CA THR A 271 -19.91 10.41 9.52
C THR A 271 -18.56 9.99 8.95
N VAL A 272 -17.96 8.99 9.57
CA VAL A 272 -16.68 8.42 9.14
C VAL A 272 -16.89 6.94 8.82
N ASP A 273 -16.82 6.62 7.54
CA ASP A 273 -16.89 5.25 7.04
C ASP A 273 -15.46 4.71 6.88
N LEU A 274 -15.13 3.63 7.59
CA LEU A 274 -13.92 2.85 7.34
C LEU A 274 -14.32 1.56 6.66
N VAL A 275 -13.92 1.41 5.39
CA VAL A 275 -14.27 0.26 4.55
C VAL A 275 -13.00 -0.40 4.02
N TRP A 276 -13.00 -1.71 4.03
CA TRP A 276 -11.97 -2.52 3.39
C TRP A 276 -12.60 -3.52 2.44
N GLY A 277 -11.87 -3.80 1.37
CA GLY A 277 -12.27 -4.82 0.41
C GLY A 277 -11.05 -5.53 -0.14
N HIS A 278 -11.18 -6.81 -0.46
CA HIS A 278 -10.07 -7.57 -1.02
C HIS A 278 -10.53 -8.73 -1.89
N THR A 279 -9.63 -9.15 -2.79
CA THR A 279 -9.76 -10.34 -3.64
C THR A 279 -8.74 -11.42 -3.24
N THR A 280 -7.91 -11.13 -2.24
CA THR A 280 -6.97 -12.08 -1.63
C THR A 280 -7.69 -12.98 -0.65
N GLN A 281 -7.07 -14.10 -0.26
CA GLN A 281 -7.67 -15.04 0.68
C GLN A 281 -7.99 -14.41 2.03
N SER A 282 -7.14 -13.49 2.50
CA SER A 282 -7.36 -12.77 3.76
C SER A 282 -6.75 -11.36 3.71
N MET A 283 -7.26 -10.48 4.56
CA MET A 283 -6.74 -9.15 4.83
C MET A 283 -6.86 -8.88 6.33
N CYS A 284 -5.79 -8.36 6.95
CA CYS A 284 -5.80 -7.97 8.37
C CYS A 284 -5.94 -6.46 8.49
N ILE A 285 -6.90 -6.01 9.27
CA ILE A 285 -7.22 -4.61 9.48
C ILE A 285 -7.19 -4.30 10.98
N GLY A 286 -6.44 -3.26 11.37
CA GLY A 286 -6.50 -2.69 12.71
C GLY A 286 -7.03 -1.26 12.64
N TYR A 287 -7.90 -0.88 13.57
CA TYR A 287 -8.47 0.46 13.60
C TYR A 287 -8.85 0.91 15.02
N MET A 288 -8.85 2.21 15.24
CA MET A 288 -9.23 2.84 16.50
C MET A 288 -9.69 4.27 16.24
N ALA A 289 -10.77 4.66 16.87
CA ALA A 289 -11.22 6.04 16.96
C ALA A 289 -10.93 6.59 18.37
N GLU A 290 -10.93 7.92 18.53
CA GLU A 290 -10.67 8.60 19.82
C GLU A 290 -11.60 8.10 20.95
N GLN A 291 -12.84 7.75 20.61
CA GLN A 291 -13.85 7.24 21.55
C GLN A 291 -13.70 5.75 21.90
N ASP A 292 -12.79 5.03 21.23
CA ASP A 292 -12.58 3.61 21.51
C ASP A 292 -11.64 3.44 22.70
N GLU A 293 -11.99 2.57 23.66
CA GLU A 293 -11.14 2.24 24.81
C GLU A 293 -9.89 1.46 24.40
N LYS A 294 -9.95 0.70 23.31
CA LYS A 294 -8.86 -0.16 22.80
C LYS A 294 -8.93 -0.33 21.29
N PRO A 295 -7.78 -0.61 20.65
CA PRO A 295 -7.75 -0.94 19.22
C PRO A 295 -8.63 -2.15 18.90
N LYS A 296 -9.27 -2.10 17.75
CA LYS A 296 -10.05 -3.19 17.16
C LYS A 296 -9.22 -3.84 16.05
N VAL A 297 -9.31 -5.17 15.96
CA VAL A 297 -8.63 -5.94 14.91
C VAL A 297 -9.64 -6.83 14.20
N ARG A 298 -9.58 -6.86 12.89
CA ARG A 298 -10.39 -7.71 12.04
C ARG A 298 -9.49 -8.51 11.09
N LEU A 299 -9.64 -9.82 11.09
CA LEU A 299 -9.11 -10.68 10.04
C LEU A 299 -10.26 -11.03 9.09
N SER A 300 -10.29 -10.33 7.94
CA SER A 300 -11.25 -10.57 6.88
C SER A 300 -10.78 -11.75 6.03
N ARG A 301 -11.67 -12.73 5.74
CA ARG A 301 -11.34 -13.95 5.01
C ARG A 301 -12.42 -14.30 4.01
N ILE A 302 -12.00 -14.65 2.79
CA ILE A 302 -12.87 -15.24 1.77
C ILE A 302 -12.95 -16.76 2.03
N GLU A 303 -14.16 -17.30 2.09
CA GLU A 303 -14.35 -18.75 2.32
C GLU A 303 -13.88 -19.56 1.11
N LYS A 304 -13.25 -20.72 1.38
CA LYS A 304 -12.79 -21.62 0.30
C LYS A 304 -14.01 -22.12 -0.52
N GLY A 305 -13.93 -21.90 -1.83
CA GLY A 305 -15.01 -22.33 -2.77
C GLY A 305 -16.02 -21.23 -3.11
N GLN A 306 -15.86 -20.02 -2.61
CA GLN A 306 -16.67 -18.89 -3.02
C GLN A 306 -16.40 -18.56 -4.50
N GLN A 307 -17.47 -18.48 -5.32
CA GLN A 307 -17.36 -18.21 -6.76
C GLN A 307 -16.95 -16.75 -7.06
N ASP A 308 -17.33 -15.83 -6.18
CA ASP A 308 -16.98 -14.42 -6.31
C ASP A 308 -15.80 -14.11 -5.35
N PRO A 309 -14.60 -13.79 -5.87
CA PRO A 309 -13.41 -13.59 -5.04
C PRO A 309 -13.38 -12.21 -4.35
N LEU A 310 -14.48 -11.45 -4.33
CA LEU A 310 -14.54 -10.11 -3.74
C LEU A 310 -15.28 -10.12 -2.40
N LEU A 311 -14.62 -9.67 -1.35
CA LEU A 311 -15.22 -9.40 -0.04
C LEU A 311 -15.07 -7.92 0.30
N VAL A 312 -16.16 -7.26 0.69
CA VAL A 312 -16.18 -5.86 1.15
C VAL A 312 -16.90 -5.80 2.49
N GLU A 313 -16.22 -5.24 3.49
CA GLU A 313 -16.73 -5.05 4.85
C GLU A 313 -16.37 -3.62 5.33
N GLY A 314 -17.02 -3.15 6.37
CA GLY A 314 -16.72 -1.83 6.92
C GLY A 314 -17.32 -1.59 8.29
N THR A 315 -16.99 -0.45 8.85
CA THR A 315 -17.55 0.08 10.09
C THR A 315 -17.77 1.59 9.95
N VAL A 316 -18.71 2.11 10.71
CA VAL A 316 -19.10 3.53 10.68
C VAL A 316 -18.92 4.13 12.06
N TYR A 317 -18.35 5.31 12.10
CA TYR A 317 -18.28 6.16 13.29
C TYR A 317 -19.06 7.46 13.08
N ARG A 318 -19.66 7.96 14.13
CA ARG A 318 -20.16 9.34 14.21
C ARG A 318 -19.27 10.09 15.16
N LEU A 319 -18.60 11.11 14.68
CA LEU A 319 -17.66 11.91 15.44
C LEU A 319 -18.17 13.35 15.53
N PRO A 320 -17.97 14.05 16.67
CA PRO A 320 -18.29 15.47 16.74
C PRO A 320 -17.40 16.22 15.73
N HIS A 321 -18.01 17.11 14.97
CA HIS A 321 -17.29 18.06 14.13
C HIS A 321 -16.63 19.10 15.05
N ARG A 322 -15.32 19.17 15.07
CA ARG A 322 -14.55 20.12 15.88
C ARG A 322 -14.10 21.32 15.08
#